data_a70c89cd4f2e18e0fd95b4c5b558f953
#
_entry.id   a70c89cd4f2e18e0fd95b4c5b558f953
#
_cell.length_a   1.000
_cell.length_b   1.000
_cell.length_c   1.000
_cell.angle_alpha   90.00
_cell.angle_beta   90.00
_cell.angle_gamma   90.00
#
_symmetry.space_group_name_H-M   'P 1'
#
loop_
_entity.id
_entity.type
_entity.pdbx_description
1 polymer ?
#
loop_
_entity_poly.entity_id
_entity_poly.type
_entity_poly.pdbx_seq_one_letter_code
_entity_poly.pdbx_strand_id
1 'polypeptide(L)'
;KKRYKSGVFNFEHSKLPRRDLLQNRYFLESIETLRGCPFNCEFCSVTRFHGGKFRFKPLDFIEKEIESLHRKNLFIVDDNLIGAGATSLKRIIELLRLIKDYDLTWMGQASLNIADEDIVLRLAQESGCTFLFLGFESINKRALASFNKNVNLKRGVKSYRNIIDKIHDYGIDVMGSFIIGTDFDTKKSIYELRD
;
A
#
# COMPACT_ATOMS: atom_id res chain seq x y z
N LYS A 1 17.68 20.51 -23.51
CA LYS A 1 17.78 19.63 -22.33
C LYS A 1 17.93 18.19 -22.84
N LYS A 2 18.96 17.44 -22.42
CA LYS A 2 19.14 16.04 -22.74
C LYS A 2 18.04 15.23 -22.02
N ARG A 3 17.29 14.42 -22.77
CA ARG A 3 16.34 13.46 -22.20
C ARG A 3 17.05 12.11 -22.09
N TYR A 4 17.10 11.58 -20.87
CA TYR A 4 17.62 10.24 -20.61
C TYR A 4 16.42 9.29 -20.56
N LYS A 5 16.46 8.23 -21.37
CA LYS A 5 15.49 7.12 -21.28
C LYS A 5 16.24 5.95 -20.66
N SER A 6 15.83 5.52 -19.49
CA SER A 6 16.25 4.24 -18.92
C SER A 6 15.25 3.15 -19.30
N GLY A 7 15.73 1.92 -19.40
CA GLY A 7 14.84 0.74 -19.41
C GLY A 7 14.13 0.54 -18.07
N VAL A 8 13.23 -0.44 -18.01
CA VAL A 8 12.58 -0.85 -16.76
C VAL A 8 13.65 -1.49 -15.86
N PHE A 9 13.82 -0.97 -14.65
CA PHE A 9 14.76 -1.51 -13.68
C PHE A 9 14.35 -2.93 -13.25
N ASN A 10 15.30 -3.87 -13.29
CA ASN A 10 15.12 -5.22 -12.78
C ASN A 10 15.67 -5.31 -11.34
N PHE A 11 14.86 -5.78 -10.40
CA PHE A 11 15.25 -5.92 -9.01
C PHE A 11 16.36 -6.94 -8.76
N GLU A 12 16.63 -7.87 -9.69
CA GLU A 12 17.79 -8.79 -9.63
C GLU A 12 19.13 -8.04 -9.56
N HIS A 13 19.16 -6.79 -10.05
CA HIS A 13 20.34 -5.94 -9.99
C HIS A 13 20.33 -4.97 -8.80
N SER A 14 19.38 -5.11 -7.88
CA SER A 14 19.30 -4.25 -6.69
C SER A 14 20.50 -4.50 -5.78
N LYS A 15 20.94 -3.43 -5.13
CA LYS A 15 21.95 -3.49 -4.05
C LYS A 15 21.27 -3.17 -2.74
N LEU A 16 21.73 -3.78 -1.66
CA LEU A 16 21.26 -3.44 -0.32
C LEU A 16 21.57 -1.96 -0.03
N PRO A 17 20.62 -1.23 0.58
CA PRO A 17 20.87 0.12 1.04
C PRO A 17 22.02 0.16 2.04
N ARG A 18 22.88 1.18 1.94
CA ARG A 18 24.00 1.41 2.87
C ARG A 18 23.49 2.02 4.18
N ARG A 19 22.74 1.25 4.96
CA ARG A 19 22.15 1.68 6.24
C ARG A 19 23.23 1.97 7.28
N ASP A 20 24.38 1.35 7.14
CA ASP A 20 25.57 1.63 7.95
C ASP A 20 26.06 3.10 7.87
N LEU A 21 25.70 3.80 6.80
CA LEU A 21 26.01 5.24 6.62
C LEU A 21 24.95 6.15 7.26
N LEU A 22 23.81 5.61 7.70
CA LEU A 22 22.77 6.40 8.35
C LEU A 22 23.16 6.66 9.79
N GLN A 23 23.03 7.91 10.22
CA GLN A 23 23.13 8.23 11.63
C GLN A 23 21.94 7.61 12.37
N ASN A 24 22.17 6.80 13.39
CA ASN A 24 21.18 6.01 14.16
C ASN A 24 20.13 6.86 14.90
N ARG A 25 19.51 7.83 14.24
CA ARG A 25 18.54 8.78 14.84
C ARG A 25 17.12 8.62 14.30
N TYR A 26 16.94 7.78 13.28
CA TYR A 26 15.61 7.58 12.70
C TYR A 26 14.81 6.61 13.57
N PHE A 27 13.60 7.03 13.94
CA PHE A 27 12.63 6.18 14.67
C PHE A 27 12.04 5.09 13.78
N LEU A 28 11.86 5.41 12.49
CA LEU A 28 11.21 4.58 11.49
C LEU A 28 12.18 4.29 10.35
N GLU A 29 12.33 3.03 9.99
CA GLU A 29 13.03 2.62 8.79
C GLU A 29 12.06 2.27 7.66
N SER A 30 12.56 2.16 6.43
CA SER A 30 11.72 1.84 5.28
C SER A 30 12.33 0.76 4.40
N ILE A 31 11.45 -0.08 3.83
CA ILE A 31 11.79 -1.01 2.76
C ILE A 31 10.77 -0.89 1.63
N GLU A 32 11.20 -1.16 0.42
CA GLU A 32 10.33 -1.34 -0.74
C GLU A 32 10.34 -2.83 -1.11
N THR A 33 9.17 -3.47 -1.15
CA THR A 33 9.06 -4.90 -1.46
C THR A 33 8.55 -5.16 -2.88
N LEU A 34 7.89 -4.17 -3.44
CA LEU A 34 7.41 -4.16 -4.82
C LEU A 34 7.35 -2.73 -5.37
N ARG A 35 7.29 -2.62 -6.66
CA ARG A 35 7.13 -1.34 -7.35
C ARG A 35 6.01 -1.39 -8.38
N GLY A 36 5.24 -0.30 -8.47
CA GLY A 36 4.13 -0.14 -9.39
C GLY A 36 2.80 -0.55 -8.81
N CYS A 37 1.72 -0.30 -9.55
CA CYS A 37 0.36 -0.60 -9.16
C CYS A 37 -0.47 -0.96 -10.40
N PRO A 38 -1.27 -2.06 -10.39
CA PRO A 38 -2.07 -2.45 -11.53
C PRO A 38 -3.35 -1.63 -11.70
N PHE A 39 -3.71 -0.82 -10.70
CA PHE A 39 -4.87 0.05 -10.77
C PHE A 39 -4.53 1.34 -11.53
N ASN A 40 -5.35 1.68 -12.51
CA ASN A 40 -5.13 2.84 -13.38
C ASN A 40 -5.98 4.04 -12.93
N CYS A 41 -5.70 4.57 -11.74
CA CYS A 41 -6.39 5.75 -11.23
C CYS A 41 -5.90 7.01 -11.96
N GLU A 42 -6.83 7.88 -12.41
CA GLU A 42 -6.52 9.05 -13.25
C GLU A 42 -5.61 10.09 -12.55
N PHE A 43 -5.75 10.24 -11.24
CA PHE A 43 -4.95 11.18 -10.45
C PHE A 43 -3.56 10.66 -10.10
N CYS A 44 -3.32 9.34 -10.25
CA CYS A 44 -2.13 8.69 -9.74
C CYS A 44 -1.00 8.63 -10.77
N SER A 45 0.19 9.10 -10.39
CA SER A 45 1.37 9.04 -11.25
C SER A 45 2.04 7.66 -11.32
N VAL A 46 1.76 6.78 -10.36
CA VAL A 46 2.43 5.47 -10.22
C VAL A 46 2.32 4.63 -11.49
N THR A 47 1.12 4.49 -12.05
CA THR A 47 0.90 3.71 -13.28
C THR A 47 1.61 4.31 -14.48
N ARG A 48 1.64 5.63 -14.58
CA ARG A 48 2.34 6.34 -15.68
C ARG A 48 3.85 6.25 -15.55
N PHE A 49 4.36 6.24 -14.31
CA PHE A 49 5.78 6.21 -14.03
C PHE A 49 6.35 4.79 -14.06
N HIS A 50 5.64 3.83 -13.45
CA HIS A 50 6.11 2.45 -13.27
C HIS A 50 5.45 1.44 -14.23
N GLY A 51 4.45 1.84 -15.01
CA GLY A 51 3.62 0.93 -15.82
C GLY A 51 2.57 0.21 -14.96
N GLY A 52 1.47 -0.22 -15.55
CA GLY A 52 0.32 -0.84 -14.86
C GLY A 52 0.56 -2.27 -14.35
N LYS A 53 1.73 -2.58 -13.82
CA LYS A 53 2.12 -3.92 -13.36
C LYS A 53 2.92 -3.84 -12.08
N PHE A 54 2.71 -4.79 -11.19
CA PHE A 54 3.63 -5.04 -10.10
C PHE A 54 4.95 -5.62 -10.58
N ARG A 55 6.02 -5.15 -10.01
CA ARG A 55 7.35 -5.75 -10.06
C ARG A 55 7.75 -6.07 -8.63
N PHE A 56 7.85 -7.35 -8.34
CA PHE A 56 8.18 -7.83 -7.01
C PHE A 56 9.70 -7.92 -6.83
N LYS A 57 10.18 -7.44 -5.70
CA LYS A 57 11.55 -7.69 -5.25
C LYS A 57 11.66 -9.15 -4.79
N PRO A 58 12.74 -9.89 -5.09
CA PRO A 58 12.93 -11.25 -4.58
C PRO A 58 12.82 -11.32 -3.05
N LEU A 59 12.20 -12.39 -2.52
CA LEU A 59 12.00 -12.54 -1.06
C LEU A 59 13.31 -12.66 -0.31
N ASP A 60 14.27 -13.40 -0.84
CA ASP A 60 15.62 -13.55 -0.26
C ASP A 60 16.37 -12.21 -0.19
N PHE A 61 16.08 -11.30 -1.13
CA PHE A 61 16.62 -9.93 -1.08
C PHE A 61 15.94 -9.09 0.01
N ILE A 62 14.61 -9.21 0.13
CA ILE A 62 13.85 -8.52 1.19
C ILE A 62 14.30 -9.01 2.56
N GLU A 63 14.52 -10.32 2.72
CA GLU A 63 15.02 -10.94 3.93
C GLU A 63 16.35 -10.30 4.36
N LYS A 64 17.33 -10.27 3.47
CA LYS A 64 18.62 -9.60 3.71
C LYS A 64 18.48 -8.11 4.03
N GLU A 65 17.50 -7.45 3.40
CA GLU A 65 17.22 -6.05 3.68
C GLU A 65 16.63 -5.86 5.09
N ILE A 66 15.72 -6.74 5.52
CA ILE A 66 15.17 -6.76 6.89
C ILE A 66 16.27 -7.04 7.91
N GLU A 67 17.16 -8.00 7.67
CA GLU A 67 18.30 -8.30 8.55
C GLU A 67 19.26 -7.12 8.71
N SER A 68 19.29 -6.21 7.73
CA SER A 68 20.10 -4.97 7.79
C SER A 68 19.45 -3.82 8.54
N LEU A 69 18.23 -3.97 9.04
CA LEU A 69 17.52 -2.92 9.78
C LEU A 69 18.13 -2.75 11.17
N HIS A 70 18.21 -1.50 11.62
CA HIS A 70 18.67 -1.17 12.99
C HIS A 70 17.50 -0.97 13.96
N ARG A 71 16.28 -0.86 13.44
CA ARG A 71 15.05 -0.61 14.21
C ARG A 71 13.97 -1.61 13.84
N LYS A 72 13.07 -1.85 14.79
CA LYS A 72 11.91 -2.73 14.57
C LYS A 72 10.71 -2.00 13.96
N ASN A 73 10.69 -0.68 14.01
CA ASN A 73 9.63 0.11 13.40
C ASN A 73 9.90 0.29 11.89
N LEU A 74 9.00 -0.22 11.09
CA LEU A 74 9.17 -0.33 9.64
C LEU A 74 8.01 0.30 8.88
N PHE A 75 8.31 1.09 7.86
CA PHE A 75 7.36 1.47 6.83
C PHE A 75 7.65 0.71 5.54
N ILE A 76 6.70 -0.11 5.10
CA ILE A 76 6.73 -0.73 3.79
C ILE A 76 6.21 0.32 2.80
N VAL A 77 7.14 0.91 2.04
CA VAL A 77 6.86 2.07 1.16
C VAL A 77 6.35 1.67 -0.23
N ASP A 78 5.78 0.48 -0.34
CA ASP A 78 5.19 -0.01 -1.58
C ASP A 78 4.04 0.90 -2.05
N ASP A 79 3.91 1.10 -3.36
CA ASP A 79 2.81 1.88 -3.93
C ASP A 79 1.42 1.29 -3.59
N ASN A 80 1.34 -0.01 -3.39
CA ASN A 80 0.15 -0.72 -2.96
C ASN A 80 0.51 -2.18 -2.61
N LEU A 81 0.33 -2.58 -1.38
CA LEU A 81 0.67 -3.94 -0.89
C LEU A 81 -0.10 -5.06 -1.58
N ILE A 82 -1.34 -4.80 -2.03
CA ILE A 82 -2.20 -5.81 -2.62
C ILE A 82 -2.82 -5.33 -3.94
N GLY A 83 -2.63 -6.12 -4.99
CA GLY A 83 -3.32 -5.93 -6.26
C GLY A 83 -4.53 -6.84 -6.40
N ALA A 84 -4.91 -7.09 -7.64
CA ALA A 84 -5.94 -8.07 -7.99
C ALA A 84 -5.31 -9.38 -8.47
N GLY A 85 -6.01 -10.49 -8.21
CA GLY A 85 -5.68 -11.81 -8.73
C GLY A 85 -4.73 -12.64 -7.88
N ALA A 86 -4.65 -13.92 -8.22
CA ALA A 86 -3.99 -14.95 -7.42
C ALA A 86 -2.48 -14.71 -7.22
N THR A 87 -1.80 -14.18 -8.23
CA THR A 87 -0.34 -13.89 -8.13
C THR A 87 -0.05 -12.83 -7.06
N SER A 88 -0.86 -11.76 -7.01
CA SER A 88 -0.70 -10.73 -6.00
C SER A 88 -1.05 -11.25 -4.61
N LEU A 89 -2.12 -12.04 -4.49
CA LEU A 89 -2.52 -12.67 -3.23
C LEU A 89 -1.45 -13.62 -2.71
N LYS A 90 -0.93 -14.51 -3.56
CA LYS A 90 0.15 -15.41 -3.18
C LYS A 90 1.36 -14.63 -2.67
N ARG A 91 1.75 -13.59 -3.41
CA ARG A 91 2.93 -12.78 -3.08
C ARG A 91 2.82 -12.07 -1.73
N ILE A 92 1.67 -11.45 -1.43
CA ILE A 92 1.49 -10.78 -0.13
C ILE A 92 1.49 -11.78 1.02
N ILE A 93 0.91 -12.97 0.84
CA ILE A 93 0.93 -14.04 1.85
C ILE A 93 2.39 -14.49 2.12
N GLU A 94 3.19 -14.70 1.09
CA GLU A 94 4.60 -15.09 1.22
C GLU A 94 5.41 -14.01 1.94
N LEU A 95 5.19 -12.73 1.59
CA LEU A 95 5.84 -11.60 2.24
C LEU A 95 5.49 -11.49 3.73
N LEU A 96 4.21 -11.59 4.07
CA LEU A 96 3.76 -11.46 5.46
C LEU A 96 4.26 -12.64 6.33
N ARG A 97 4.35 -13.85 5.76
CA ARG A 97 4.95 -15.00 6.43
C ARG A 97 6.43 -14.77 6.71
N LEU A 98 7.17 -14.21 5.75
CA LEU A 98 8.57 -13.84 5.94
C LEU A 98 8.72 -12.80 7.05
N ILE A 99 7.96 -11.70 7.00
CA ILE A 99 8.06 -10.62 7.99
C ILE A 99 7.73 -11.09 9.40
N LYS A 100 6.78 -12.02 9.56
CA LYS A 100 6.35 -12.56 10.85
C LYS A 100 7.50 -13.09 11.71
N ASP A 101 8.56 -13.60 11.09
CA ASP A 101 9.69 -14.21 11.80
C ASP A 101 10.66 -13.18 12.40
N TYR A 102 10.45 -11.86 12.15
CA TYR A 102 11.42 -10.81 12.51
C TYR A 102 10.98 -9.88 13.66
N ASP A 103 9.87 -10.14 14.33
CA ASP A 103 9.36 -9.31 15.46
C ASP A 103 9.39 -7.80 15.12
N LEU A 104 8.83 -7.43 13.98
CA LEU A 104 8.74 -6.06 13.49
C LEU A 104 7.39 -5.44 13.86
N THR A 105 7.39 -4.13 14.03
CA THR A 105 6.16 -3.32 14.04
C THR A 105 6.14 -2.53 12.73
N TRP A 106 5.13 -2.75 11.89
CA TRP A 106 5.15 -2.16 10.57
C TRP A 106 3.83 -1.49 10.17
N MET A 107 3.95 -0.58 9.21
CA MET A 107 2.85 0.08 8.53
C MET A 107 3.05 0.04 7.02
N GLY A 108 1.97 0.20 6.27
CA GLY A 108 2.04 0.19 4.80
C GLY A 108 0.81 0.79 4.13
N GLN A 109 0.81 0.80 2.80
CA GLN A 109 -0.26 1.33 1.98
C GLN A 109 -0.98 0.21 1.23
N ALA A 110 -2.30 0.23 1.22
CA ALA A 110 -3.10 -0.77 0.53
C ALA A 110 -4.34 -0.18 -0.13
N SER A 111 -4.91 -0.90 -1.06
CA SER A 111 -6.25 -0.64 -1.57
C SER A 111 -7.30 -1.38 -0.74
N LEU A 112 -8.56 -0.94 -0.82
CA LEU A 112 -9.66 -1.47 0.00
C LEU A 112 -9.89 -2.99 -0.16
N ASN A 113 -9.39 -3.60 -1.24
CA ASN A 113 -9.47 -5.05 -1.44
C ASN A 113 -8.64 -5.88 -0.45
N ILE A 114 -7.78 -5.27 0.36
CA ILE A 114 -7.10 -5.98 1.45
C ILE A 114 -8.10 -6.56 2.44
N ALA A 115 -9.23 -5.89 2.65
CA ALA A 115 -10.29 -6.34 3.54
C ALA A 115 -11.11 -7.54 3.01
N ASP A 116 -10.95 -7.93 1.74
CA ASP A 116 -11.64 -9.09 1.18
C ASP A 116 -10.97 -10.42 1.61
N GLU A 117 -9.72 -10.36 2.05
CA GLU A 117 -8.86 -11.52 2.25
C GLU A 117 -8.52 -11.69 3.75
N ASP A 118 -9.32 -12.48 4.47
CA ASP A 118 -9.12 -12.74 5.90
C ASP A 118 -7.73 -13.29 6.22
N ILE A 119 -7.19 -14.13 5.35
CA ILE A 119 -5.84 -14.66 5.51
C ILE A 119 -4.77 -13.56 5.47
N VAL A 120 -4.96 -12.52 4.66
CA VAL A 120 -4.02 -11.41 4.57
C VAL A 120 -4.10 -10.54 5.81
N LEU A 121 -5.30 -10.20 6.29
CA LEU A 121 -5.48 -9.41 7.51
C LEU A 121 -4.91 -10.13 8.74
N ARG A 122 -5.18 -11.43 8.86
CA ARG A 122 -4.61 -12.26 9.95
C ARG A 122 -3.08 -12.29 9.90
N LEU A 123 -2.49 -12.56 8.74
CA LEU A 123 -1.04 -12.56 8.60
C LEU A 123 -0.44 -11.17 8.80
N ALA A 124 -1.12 -10.10 8.41
CA ALA A 124 -0.70 -8.75 8.69
C ALA A 124 -0.63 -8.49 10.19
N GLN A 125 -1.68 -8.86 10.95
CA GLN A 125 -1.68 -8.79 12.40
C GLN A 125 -0.53 -9.62 13.00
N GLU A 126 -0.41 -10.88 12.62
CA GLU A 126 0.60 -11.81 13.14
C GLU A 126 2.05 -11.37 12.83
N SER A 127 2.24 -10.64 11.74
CA SER A 127 3.56 -10.08 11.33
C SER A 127 3.85 -8.70 11.89
N GLY A 128 2.96 -8.17 12.76
CA GLY A 128 3.16 -6.90 13.46
C GLY A 128 2.70 -5.66 12.69
N CYS A 129 1.74 -5.80 11.78
CA CYS A 129 1.08 -4.64 11.18
C CYS A 129 0.25 -3.90 12.23
N THR A 130 0.52 -2.62 12.41
CA THR A 130 -0.25 -1.76 13.31
C THR A 130 -1.08 -0.71 12.60
N PHE A 131 -0.78 -0.46 11.34
CA PHE A 131 -1.37 0.66 10.62
C PHE A 131 -1.41 0.46 9.10
N LEU A 132 -2.57 0.74 8.50
CA LEU A 132 -2.75 0.72 7.04
C LEU A 132 -3.25 2.07 6.53
N PHE A 133 -2.54 2.62 5.54
CA PHE A 133 -2.99 3.77 4.77
C PHE A 133 -3.85 3.29 3.60
N LEU A 134 -5.12 3.72 3.55
CA LEU A 134 -6.11 3.29 2.56
C LEU A 134 -6.66 4.47 1.75
N GLY A 135 -6.66 4.33 0.42
CA GLY A 135 -7.23 5.31 -0.48
C GLY A 135 -8.76 5.15 -0.62
N PHE A 136 -9.55 5.88 0.16
CA PHE A 136 -11.00 5.98 0.00
C PHE A 136 -11.40 6.94 -1.13
N GLU A 137 -10.68 7.99 -1.27
CA GLU A 137 -10.70 9.07 -2.26
C GLU A 137 -11.99 9.89 -2.22
N SER A 138 -13.17 9.31 -2.20
CA SER A 138 -14.44 10.04 -2.14
C SER A 138 -15.61 9.16 -1.67
N ILE A 139 -16.62 9.80 -1.07
CA ILE A 139 -17.94 9.20 -0.84
C ILE A 139 -18.88 9.41 -2.04
N ASN A 140 -18.48 10.17 -3.05
CA ASN A 140 -19.26 10.44 -4.23
C ASN A 140 -18.90 9.44 -5.37
N LYS A 141 -19.89 8.64 -5.78
CA LYS A 141 -19.69 7.65 -6.86
C LYS A 141 -19.25 8.28 -8.19
N ARG A 142 -19.72 9.50 -8.51
CA ARG A 142 -19.33 10.19 -9.77
C ARG A 142 -17.87 10.62 -9.72
N ALA A 143 -17.40 11.10 -8.57
CA ALA A 143 -15.99 11.41 -8.35
C ALA A 143 -15.12 10.14 -8.46
N LEU A 144 -15.52 9.04 -7.80
CA LEU A 144 -14.81 7.76 -7.92
C LEU A 144 -14.75 7.25 -9.36
N ALA A 145 -15.82 7.43 -10.13
CA ALA A 145 -15.86 7.06 -11.54
C ALA A 145 -14.91 7.92 -12.39
N SER A 146 -14.89 9.24 -12.18
CA SER A 146 -13.95 10.15 -12.88
C SER A 146 -12.49 9.85 -12.54
N PHE A 147 -12.22 9.35 -11.34
CA PHE A 147 -10.90 8.92 -10.91
C PHE A 147 -10.50 7.52 -11.44
N ASN A 148 -11.38 6.82 -12.12
CA ASN A 148 -11.19 5.41 -12.48
C ASN A 148 -10.86 4.52 -11.27
N LYS A 149 -11.43 4.87 -10.07
CA LYS A 149 -11.20 4.15 -8.81
C LYS A 149 -12.12 2.92 -8.71
N ASN A 150 -11.92 1.98 -9.62
CA ASN A 150 -12.79 0.81 -9.80
C ASN A 150 -12.86 -0.11 -8.58
N VAL A 151 -11.79 -0.18 -7.78
CA VAL A 151 -11.76 -0.96 -6.54
C VAL A 151 -12.83 -0.46 -5.56
N ASN A 152 -12.93 0.86 -5.40
CA ASN A 152 -13.90 1.50 -4.51
C ASN A 152 -15.32 1.46 -5.10
N LEU A 153 -15.47 1.67 -6.40
CA LEU A 153 -16.77 1.61 -7.08
C LEU A 153 -17.42 0.23 -6.96
N LYS A 154 -16.65 -0.85 -7.14
CA LYS A 154 -17.16 -2.22 -7.04
C LYS A 154 -17.68 -2.56 -5.66
N ARG A 155 -17.05 -2.03 -4.60
CA ARG A 155 -17.45 -2.26 -3.21
C ARG A 155 -18.60 -1.35 -2.79
N GLY A 156 -18.64 -0.15 -3.35
CA GLY A 156 -19.59 0.89 -3.03
C GLY A 156 -19.24 1.60 -1.70
N VAL A 157 -19.56 2.87 -1.64
CA VAL A 157 -19.25 3.76 -0.49
C VAL A 157 -19.83 3.26 0.83
N LYS A 158 -21.01 2.63 0.78
CA LYS A 158 -21.67 2.07 1.98
C LYS A 158 -20.86 0.99 2.70
N SER A 159 -19.92 0.36 2.01
CA SER A 159 -19.05 -0.67 2.61
C SER A 159 -17.86 -0.09 3.40
N TYR A 160 -17.59 1.20 3.32
CA TYR A 160 -16.38 1.79 3.90
C TYR A 160 -16.29 1.56 5.41
N ARG A 161 -17.39 1.78 6.14
CA ARG A 161 -17.43 1.50 7.58
C ARG A 161 -17.11 0.02 7.87
N ASN A 162 -17.79 -0.90 7.20
CA ASN A 162 -17.55 -2.34 7.41
C ASN A 162 -16.12 -2.76 7.08
N ILE A 163 -15.48 -2.13 6.09
CA ILE A 163 -14.07 -2.35 5.75
C ILE A 163 -13.17 -1.89 6.89
N ILE A 164 -13.42 -0.71 7.44
CA ILE A 164 -12.67 -0.14 8.55
C ILE A 164 -12.86 -1.02 9.80
N ASP A 165 -14.12 -1.31 10.17
CA ASP A 165 -14.44 -2.13 11.33
C ASP A 165 -13.76 -3.50 11.23
N LYS A 166 -13.82 -4.15 10.06
CA LYS A 166 -13.15 -5.42 9.82
C LYS A 166 -11.63 -5.36 10.01
N ILE A 167 -10.97 -4.29 9.57
CA ILE A 167 -9.52 -4.14 9.74
C ILE A 167 -9.19 -3.88 11.22
N HIS A 168 -10.01 -3.09 11.91
CA HIS A 168 -9.90 -2.84 13.35
C HIS A 168 -10.08 -4.13 14.17
N ASP A 169 -10.95 -5.07 13.75
CA ASP A 169 -11.13 -6.37 14.40
C ASP A 169 -9.83 -7.20 14.43
N TYR A 170 -8.90 -6.93 13.51
CA TYR A 170 -7.55 -7.51 13.52
C TYR A 170 -6.53 -6.65 14.29
N GLY A 171 -6.96 -5.61 15.01
CA GLY A 171 -6.07 -4.73 15.79
C GLY A 171 -5.19 -3.84 14.92
N ILE A 172 -5.58 -3.56 13.69
CA ILE A 172 -4.84 -2.73 12.73
C ILE A 172 -5.57 -1.39 12.58
N ASP A 173 -4.88 -0.29 12.84
CA ASP A 173 -5.43 1.05 12.65
C ASP A 173 -5.51 1.44 11.17
N VAL A 174 -6.47 2.32 10.82
CA VAL A 174 -6.69 2.77 9.45
C VAL A 174 -6.54 4.29 9.35
N MET A 175 -5.71 4.75 8.42
CA MET A 175 -5.73 6.13 7.92
C MET A 175 -6.39 6.16 6.54
N GLY A 176 -7.53 6.83 6.43
CA GLY A 176 -8.22 7.03 5.16
C GLY A 176 -7.80 8.32 4.47
N SER A 177 -7.43 8.25 3.18
CA SER A 177 -7.23 9.44 2.37
C SER A 177 -8.46 9.79 1.53
N PHE A 178 -8.74 11.09 1.40
CA PHE A 178 -9.82 11.62 0.60
C PHE A 178 -9.34 12.79 -0.26
N ILE A 179 -9.88 12.88 -1.48
CA ILE A 179 -9.63 13.98 -2.42
C ILE A 179 -10.86 14.87 -2.42
N ILE A 180 -10.65 16.16 -2.09
CA ILE A 180 -11.69 17.19 -2.05
C ILE A 180 -11.41 18.23 -3.15
N GLY A 181 -12.47 18.77 -3.73
CA GLY A 181 -12.39 19.80 -4.78
C GLY A 181 -12.53 19.23 -6.18
N THR A 182 -13.24 18.12 -6.32
CA THR A 182 -13.63 17.57 -7.62
C THR A 182 -14.81 18.35 -8.22
N ASP A 183 -15.03 18.22 -9.53
CA ASP A 183 -16.20 18.83 -10.21
C ASP A 183 -17.56 18.30 -9.69
N PHE A 184 -17.53 17.25 -8.87
CA PHE A 184 -18.71 16.61 -8.28
C PHE A 184 -18.92 16.97 -6.81
N ASP A 185 -18.00 17.74 -6.22
CA ASP A 185 -18.10 18.13 -4.83
C ASP A 185 -18.98 19.37 -4.67
N THR A 186 -19.71 19.37 -3.58
CA THR A 186 -20.51 20.50 -3.10
C THR A 186 -20.17 20.74 -1.64
N LYS A 187 -20.52 21.90 -1.10
CA LYS A 187 -20.39 22.15 0.35
C LYS A 187 -21.07 21.05 1.16
N LYS A 188 -22.25 20.59 0.70
CA LYS A 188 -22.99 19.52 1.37
C LYS A 188 -22.21 18.21 1.37
N SER A 189 -21.65 17.77 0.23
CA SER A 189 -20.88 16.52 0.16
C SER A 189 -19.61 16.54 1.02
N ILE A 190 -18.99 17.71 1.19
CA ILE A 190 -17.83 17.89 2.06
C ILE A 190 -18.22 17.73 3.54
N TYR A 191 -19.38 18.29 3.94
CA TYR A 191 -19.90 18.08 5.30
C TYR A 191 -20.31 16.63 5.55
N GLU A 192 -20.94 15.97 4.58
CA GLU A 192 -21.29 14.54 4.65
C GLU A 192 -20.05 13.64 4.77
N LEU A 193 -18.91 14.07 4.24
CA LEU A 193 -17.65 13.33 4.40
C LEU A 193 -17.11 13.44 5.83
N ARG A 194 -17.34 14.55 6.50
CA ARG A 194 -16.89 14.78 7.88
C ARG A 194 -17.68 13.91 8.88
N ASP A 195 -19.00 13.76 8.65
CA ASP A 195 -19.96 13.09 9.52
C ASP A 195 -19.97 11.56 9.30
#